data_16d7d74a2e4976e327a6ec73b6aaf206
#
_entry.id   16d7d74a2e4976e327a6ec73b6aaf206
#
_cell.length_a   1.000
_cell.length_b   1.000
_cell.length_c   1.000
_cell.angle_alpha   90.00
_cell.angle_beta   90.00
_cell.angle_gamma   90.00
#
_symmetry.space_group_name_H-M   'P 1'
#
loop_
_entity.id
_entity.type
_entity.pdbx_description
1 polymer ?
#
loop_
_entity_poly.entity_id
_entity_poly.type
_entity_poly.pdbx_seq_one_letter_code
_entity_poly.pdbx_strand_id
1 'polypeptide(L)'
;MHAKLRIRALSSGRLTPFSYVVLVLIGEGGAGPHDLVSMMRRGSIYWAAAESQWYGEPKRLERLGYLRSEKRPGKTGPRTHYLLTEKGRTALRAWLAEPSGLPRFQNEAIVRLLAGDIGDEEQLRESLAGMRADIAAARANLDLAEKVMATIPHRERYLRLIHRYGRELLDMHERWLNEAECELRKPPTRAARRSRA
;
A
#
# COMPACT_ATOMS: atom_id res chain seq x y z
N MET A 1 -12.76 11.26 25.68
CA MET A 1 -12.15 12.37 24.91
C MET A 1 -12.22 11.99 23.45
N HIS A 2 -13.18 12.54 22.66
CA HIS A 2 -13.51 12.12 21.31
C HIS A 2 -12.51 12.71 20.32
N ALA A 3 -11.69 11.88 19.70
CA ALA A 3 -10.85 12.28 18.57
C ALA A 3 -11.77 12.59 17.37
N LYS A 4 -12.01 13.88 17.12
CA LYS A 4 -12.76 14.36 15.96
C LYS A 4 -12.07 13.91 14.66
N LEU A 5 -12.72 12.99 13.97
CA LEU A 5 -12.39 12.56 12.61
C LEU A 5 -12.45 13.80 11.69
N ARG A 6 -11.31 14.39 11.36
CA ARG A 6 -11.24 15.41 10.30
C ARG A 6 -11.16 14.73 8.94
N ILE A 7 -12.32 14.40 8.36
CA ILE A 7 -12.44 14.27 6.92
C ILE A 7 -12.31 15.69 6.36
N ARG A 8 -11.11 16.01 5.89
CA ARG A 8 -10.81 17.34 5.36
C ARG A 8 -11.06 17.30 3.86
N ALA A 9 -12.11 18.01 3.41
CA ALA A 9 -12.50 18.16 2.01
C ALA A 9 -11.32 18.56 1.09
N LEU A 10 -11.29 17.96 -0.10
CA LEU A 10 -10.31 18.17 -1.16
C LEU A 10 -10.40 19.62 -1.70
N SER A 11 -9.53 20.50 -1.26
CA SER A 11 -9.27 21.76 -1.97
C SER A 11 -8.17 21.53 -3.02
N SER A 12 -8.36 22.03 -4.23
CA SER A 12 -7.51 21.79 -5.42
C SER A 12 -6.02 22.17 -5.30
N GLY A 13 -5.59 22.75 -4.18
CA GLY A 13 -4.20 23.14 -3.90
C GLY A 13 -3.49 22.37 -2.78
N ARG A 14 -4.16 21.43 -2.12
CA ARG A 14 -3.63 20.77 -0.92
C ARG A 14 -2.98 19.43 -1.24
N LEU A 15 -1.87 19.11 -0.51
CA LEU A 15 -1.25 17.79 -0.55
C LEU A 15 -2.15 16.76 0.15
N THR A 16 -2.34 15.62 -0.50
CA THR A 16 -3.04 14.45 0.03
C THR A 16 -2.01 13.44 0.58
N PRO A 17 -2.41 12.42 1.35
CA PRO A 17 -1.49 11.34 1.69
C PRO A 17 -0.80 10.72 0.48
N PHE A 18 -1.52 10.56 -0.65
CA PHE A 18 -0.94 10.05 -1.89
C PHE A 18 0.09 11.01 -2.51
N SER A 19 -0.10 12.33 -2.36
CA SER A 19 0.90 13.31 -2.78
C SER A 19 2.24 13.09 -2.09
N TYR A 20 2.23 12.83 -0.77
CA TYR A 20 3.45 12.55 -0.01
C TYR A 20 4.09 11.24 -0.43
N VAL A 21 3.31 10.20 -0.74
CA VAL A 21 3.87 8.95 -1.30
C VAL A 21 4.65 9.23 -2.57
N VAL A 22 4.07 9.99 -3.51
CA VAL A 22 4.74 10.36 -4.77
C VAL A 22 6.01 11.17 -4.52
N LEU A 23 5.96 12.19 -3.63
CA LEU A 23 7.14 13.00 -3.29
C LEU A 23 8.26 12.16 -2.66
N VAL A 24 7.92 11.20 -1.77
CA VAL A 24 8.89 10.30 -1.13
C VAL A 24 9.53 9.36 -2.15
N LEU A 25 8.75 8.81 -3.08
CA LEU A 25 9.27 7.91 -4.12
C LEU A 25 10.17 8.63 -5.12
N ILE A 26 9.84 9.87 -5.49
CA ILE A 26 10.70 10.71 -6.32
C ILE A 26 12.01 11.00 -5.58
N GLY A 27 11.96 11.36 -4.30
CA GLY A 27 13.14 11.57 -3.47
C GLY A 27 14.17 12.54 -4.08
N GLU A 28 15.39 12.49 -3.58
CA GLU A 28 16.47 13.39 -4.06
C GLU A 28 17.01 12.99 -5.44
N GLY A 29 16.94 11.71 -5.80
CA GLY A 29 17.44 11.21 -7.10
C GLY A 29 16.51 11.50 -8.27
N GLY A 30 15.27 11.85 -8.00
CA GLY A 30 14.23 11.97 -9.01
C GLY A 30 13.72 10.63 -9.53
N ALA A 31 12.57 10.65 -10.22
CA ALA A 31 11.98 9.49 -10.87
C ALA A 31 11.08 9.90 -12.04
N GLY A 32 10.98 9.03 -13.04
CA GLY A 32 9.96 9.14 -14.10
C GLY A 32 8.66 8.41 -13.72
N PRO A 33 7.57 8.62 -14.46
CA PRO A 33 6.30 7.94 -14.21
C PRO A 33 6.42 6.40 -14.22
N HIS A 34 7.18 5.85 -15.14
CA HIS A 34 7.45 4.40 -15.21
C HIS A 34 8.18 3.87 -13.98
N ASP A 35 9.14 4.65 -13.46
CA ASP A 35 9.87 4.29 -12.25
C ASP A 35 8.92 4.24 -11.06
N LEU A 36 8.00 5.21 -10.95
CA LEU A 36 6.98 5.26 -9.90
C LEU A 36 6.05 4.05 -9.95
N VAL A 37 5.55 3.67 -11.15
CA VAL A 37 4.73 2.45 -11.31
C VAL A 37 5.50 1.21 -10.89
N SER A 38 6.79 1.09 -11.27
CA SER A 38 7.63 -0.04 -10.86
C SER A 38 7.86 -0.09 -9.35
N MET A 39 8.10 1.07 -8.72
CA MET A 39 8.23 1.18 -7.26
C MET A 39 6.93 0.81 -6.55
N MET A 40 5.78 1.28 -7.08
CA MET A 40 4.46 0.96 -6.55
C MET A 40 4.18 -0.54 -6.56
N ARG A 41 4.47 -1.24 -7.67
CA ARG A 41 4.25 -2.69 -7.76
C ARG A 41 5.00 -3.46 -6.67
N ARG A 42 6.24 -3.06 -6.37
CA ARG A 42 7.05 -3.65 -5.28
C ARG A 42 6.53 -3.28 -3.89
N GLY A 43 5.92 -2.09 -3.75
CA GLY A 43 5.37 -1.60 -2.49
C GLY A 43 3.85 -1.71 -2.36
N SER A 44 3.19 -2.52 -3.19
CA SER A 44 1.73 -2.62 -3.28
C SER A 44 1.06 -3.03 -1.97
N ILE A 45 1.75 -3.77 -1.12
CA ILE A 45 1.28 -4.15 0.23
C ILE A 45 1.09 -2.95 1.17
N TYR A 46 1.81 -1.84 0.93
CA TYR A 46 1.76 -0.65 1.79
C TYR A 46 0.82 0.42 1.25
N TRP A 47 0.66 0.49 -0.08
CA TRP A 47 -0.14 1.51 -0.73
C TRP A 47 -0.72 1.00 -2.04
N ALA A 48 -2.05 1.00 -2.13
CA ALA A 48 -2.78 0.70 -3.37
C ALA A 48 -3.29 1.99 -3.99
N ALA A 49 -3.04 2.18 -5.28
CA ALA A 49 -3.59 3.27 -6.08
C ALA A 49 -3.74 2.83 -7.54
N ALA A 50 -4.72 3.39 -8.24
CA ALA A 50 -4.89 3.12 -9.67
C ALA A 50 -3.67 3.61 -10.47
N GLU A 51 -3.28 2.87 -11.51
CA GLU A 51 -2.08 3.19 -12.29
C GLU A 51 -2.12 4.62 -12.87
N SER A 52 -3.29 5.08 -13.31
CA SER A 52 -3.49 6.45 -13.80
C SER A 52 -3.12 7.55 -12.81
N GLN A 53 -3.26 7.29 -11.51
CA GLN A 53 -2.89 8.25 -10.46
C GLN A 53 -1.37 8.47 -10.40
N TRP A 54 -0.56 7.44 -10.70
CA TRP A 54 0.90 7.53 -10.73
C TRP A 54 1.43 8.37 -11.90
N TYR A 55 0.62 8.54 -12.96
CA TYR A 55 0.91 9.47 -14.04
C TYR A 55 0.33 10.87 -13.81
N GLY A 56 -0.82 10.95 -13.16
CA GLY A 56 -1.55 12.21 -12.94
C GLY A 56 -1.00 13.06 -11.82
N GLU A 57 -0.68 12.44 -10.68
CA GLU A 57 -0.25 13.15 -9.48
C GLU A 57 1.09 13.87 -9.64
N PRO A 58 2.14 13.31 -10.28
CA PRO A 58 3.37 14.06 -10.52
C PRO A 58 3.14 15.35 -11.34
N LYS A 59 2.30 15.30 -12.36
CA LYS A 59 1.93 16.48 -13.16
C LYS A 59 1.20 17.52 -12.32
N ARG A 60 0.32 17.07 -11.41
CA ARG A 60 -0.38 17.97 -10.48
C ARG A 60 0.60 18.63 -9.51
N LEU A 61 1.52 17.87 -8.95
CA LEU A 61 2.54 18.35 -8.02
C LEU A 61 3.52 19.32 -8.69
N GLU A 62 3.85 19.10 -9.96
CA GLU A 62 4.64 20.03 -10.76
C GLU A 62 3.91 21.37 -10.95
N ARG A 63 2.63 21.35 -11.35
CA ARG A 63 1.81 22.59 -11.47
C ARG A 63 1.70 23.35 -10.15
N LEU A 64 1.73 22.65 -9.03
CA LEU A 64 1.71 23.25 -7.70
C LEU A 64 3.10 23.69 -7.21
N GLY A 65 4.16 23.42 -8.00
CA GLY A 65 5.53 23.81 -7.71
C GLY A 65 6.26 22.96 -6.67
N TYR A 66 5.74 21.79 -6.31
CA TYR A 66 6.42 20.83 -5.42
C TYR A 66 7.43 19.97 -6.18
N LEU A 67 7.22 19.78 -7.48
CA LEU A 67 8.13 19.11 -8.39
C LEU A 67 8.52 20.04 -9.53
N ARG A 68 9.63 19.74 -10.16
CA ARG A 68 10.01 20.21 -11.49
C ARG A 68 10.31 19.01 -12.36
N SER A 69 10.12 19.13 -13.67
CA SER A 69 10.49 18.07 -14.61
C SER A 69 11.64 18.50 -15.51
N GLU A 70 12.37 17.51 -15.97
CA GLU A 70 13.38 17.63 -17.02
C GLU A 70 13.22 16.48 -18.03
N LYS A 71 13.74 16.66 -19.24
CA LYS A 71 13.79 15.61 -20.25
C LYS A 71 15.13 14.87 -20.13
N ARG A 72 15.07 13.55 -20.01
CA ARG A 72 16.24 12.67 -20.02
C ARG A 72 16.18 11.72 -21.21
N PRO A 73 17.33 11.27 -21.73
CA PRO A 73 17.36 10.21 -22.75
C PRO A 73 16.64 8.95 -22.26
N GLY A 74 15.87 8.32 -23.13
CA GLY A 74 15.22 7.02 -22.90
C GLY A 74 15.41 6.11 -24.11
N LYS A 75 15.12 4.82 -23.94
CA LYS A 75 15.33 3.80 -25.02
C LYS A 75 14.55 4.12 -26.31
N THR A 76 13.36 4.70 -26.18
CA THR A 76 12.45 4.98 -27.32
C THR A 76 12.22 6.46 -27.55
N GLY A 77 12.97 7.36 -26.89
CA GLY A 77 12.84 8.81 -26.97
C GLY A 77 12.95 9.51 -25.63
N PRO A 78 12.86 10.87 -25.60
CA PRO A 78 12.99 11.63 -24.38
C PRO A 78 11.89 11.27 -23.37
N ARG A 79 12.28 10.94 -22.13
CA ARG A 79 11.37 10.64 -21.02
C ARG A 79 11.34 11.78 -20.01
N THR A 80 10.17 12.01 -19.43
CA THR A 80 10.02 12.98 -18.33
C THR A 80 10.61 12.38 -17.06
N HIS A 81 11.42 13.19 -16.36
CA HIS A 81 12.00 12.86 -15.06
C HIS A 81 11.67 13.97 -14.09
N TYR A 82 11.01 13.65 -12.98
CA TYR A 82 10.61 14.58 -11.94
C TYR A 82 11.67 14.66 -10.85
N LEU A 83 11.84 15.86 -10.31
CA LEU A 83 12.77 16.18 -9.22
C LEU A 83 12.03 17.01 -8.17
N LEU A 84 12.39 16.83 -6.89
CA LEU A 84 11.88 17.68 -5.82
C LEU A 84 12.37 19.12 -5.99
N THR A 85 11.46 20.07 -5.77
CA THR A 85 11.83 21.49 -5.55
C THR A 85 12.10 21.72 -4.07
N GLU A 86 12.63 22.90 -3.69
CA GLU A 86 12.78 23.25 -2.27
C GLU A 86 11.43 23.33 -1.55
N LYS A 87 10.38 23.77 -2.24
CA LYS A 87 9.00 23.70 -1.74
C LYS A 87 8.56 22.25 -1.43
N GLY A 88 8.91 21.32 -2.33
CA GLY A 88 8.64 19.88 -2.12
C GLY A 88 9.37 19.32 -0.91
N ARG A 89 10.66 19.63 -0.75
CA ARG A 89 11.46 19.22 0.41
C ARG A 89 10.92 19.78 1.72
N THR A 90 10.57 21.06 1.72
CA THR A 90 9.99 21.72 2.91
C THR A 90 8.65 21.06 3.31
N ALA A 91 7.80 20.75 2.34
CA ALA A 91 6.55 20.05 2.60
C ALA A 91 6.77 18.64 3.18
N LEU A 92 7.76 17.89 2.66
CA LEU A 92 8.13 16.58 3.20
C LEU A 92 8.67 16.68 4.64
N ARG A 93 9.56 17.65 4.92
CA ARG A 93 10.08 17.84 6.29
C ARG A 93 8.97 18.16 7.29
N ALA A 94 8.04 19.03 6.91
CA ALA A 94 6.88 19.36 7.74
C ALA A 94 5.97 18.13 8.00
N TRP A 95 5.72 17.34 6.96
CA TRP A 95 4.90 16.12 7.09
C TRP A 95 5.58 15.04 7.95
N LEU A 96 6.91 14.89 7.85
CA LEU A 96 7.68 13.95 8.67
C LEU A 96 7.65 14.29 10.17
N ALA A 97 7.39 15.54 10.51
CA ALA A 97 7.25 15.99 11.91
C ALA A 97 5.83 15.75 12.48
N GLU A 98 4.86 15.40 11.64
CA GLU A 98 3.50 15.08 12.09
C GLU A 98 3.45 13.67 12.70
N PRO A 99 2.67 13.44 13.76
CA PRO A 99 2.51 12.11 14.34
C PRO A 99 1.79 11.18 13.37
N SER A 100 2.30 9.96 13.21
CA SER A 100 1.66 8.91 12.44
C SER A 100 0.51 8.29 13.22
N GLY A 101 -0.61 8.02 12.52
CA GLY A 101 -1.73 7.28 13.09
C GLY A 101 -1.68 5.78 12.74
N LEU A 102 -2.51 4.99 13.42
CA LEU A 102 -2.72 3.58 13.05
C LEU A 102 -3.34 3.51 11.64
N PRO A 103 -2.81 2.65 10.74
CA PRO A 103 -3.37 2.49 9.42
C PRO A 103 -4.79 1.91 9.49
N ARG A 104 -5.66 2.34 8.56
CA ARG A 104 -6.99 1.75 8.42
C ARG A 104 -6.91 0.57 7.46
N PHE A 105 -7.34 -0.57 7.94
CA PHE A 105 -7.46 -1.76 7.11
C PHE A 105 -8.89 -1.90 6.59
N GLN A 106 -9.02 -2.11 5.29
CA GLN A 106 -10.23 -2.59 4.64
C GLN A 106 -9.93 -4.02 4.20
N ASN A 107 -10.45 -4.99 4.95
CA ASN A 107 -10.22 -6.40 4.70
C ASN A 107 -11.56 -7.08 4.39
N GLU A 108 -11.80 -7.33 3.11
CA GLU A 108 -13.03 -7.96 2.63
C GLU A 108 -13.20 -9.39 3.17
N ALA A 109 -12.11 -10.13 3.37
CA ALA A 109 -12.15 -11.48 3.94
C ALA A 109 -12.73 -11.50 5.35
N ILE A 110 -12.42 -10.48 6.17
CA ILE A 110 -13.01 -10.33 7.51
C ILE A 110 -14.52 -10.06 7.41
N VAL A 111 -14.94 -9.24 6.45
CA VAL A 111 -16.38 -8.95 6.23
C VAL A 111 -17.12 -10.21 5.74
N ARG A 112 -16.52 -10.99 4.85
CA ARG A 112 -17.08 -12.28 4.39
C ARG A 112 -17.19 -13.27 5.55
N LEU A 113 -16.17 -13.36 6.40
CA LEU A 113 -16.19 -14.22 7.58
C LEU A 113 -17.30 -13.80 8.56
N LEU A 114 -17.53 -12.49 8.74
CA LEU A 114 -18.63 -11.98 9.58
C LEU A 114 -20.01 -12.38 9.06
N ALA A 115 -20.17 -12.54 7.73
CA ALA A 115 -21.40 -12.97 7.09
C ALA A 115 -21.50 -14.51 6.92
N GLY A 116 -20.62 -15.29 7.53
CA GLY A 116 -20.53 -16.73 7.35
C GLY A 116 -21.74 -17.52 7.87
N ASP A 117 -22.57 -16.92 8.73
CA ASP A 117 -23.84 -17.50 9.19
C ASP A 117 -24.96 -17.46 8.14
N ILE A 118 -24.81 -16.63 7.09
CA ILE A 118 -25.80 -16.44 6.02
C ILE A 118 -25.52 -17.38 4.84
N GLY A 119 -24.24 -17.68 4.59
CA GLY A 119 -23.78 -18.41 3.42
C GLY A 119 -23.43 -19.88 3.66
N ASP A 120 -22.84 -20.49 2.64
CA ASP A 120 -22.27 -21.84 2.69
C ASP A 120 -20.82 -21.77 3.20
N GLU A 121 -20.50 -22.60 4.21
CA GLU A 121 -19.17 -22.60 4.83
C GLU A 121 -18.07 -23.09 3.88
N GLU A 122 -18.39 -24.00 2.94
CA GLU A 122 -17.43 -24.47 1.95
C GLU A 122 -17.07 -23.36 0.96
N GLN A 123 -18.09 -22.64 0.43
CA GLN A 123 -17.87 -21.49 -0.45
C GLN A 123 -17.10 -20.37 0.25
N LEU A 124 -17.40 -20.14 1.53
CA LEU A 124 -16.63 -19.16 2.34
C LEU A 124 -15.17 -19.58 2.46
N ARG A 125 -14.90 -20.84 2.77
CA ARG A 125 -13.54 -21.38 2.88
C ARG A 125 -12.77 -21.27 1.57
N GLU A 126 -13.40 -21.62 0.44
CA GLU A 126 -12.79 -21.46 -0.90
C GLU A 126 -12.48 -19.98 -1.22
N SER A 127 -13.42 -19.09 -0.87
CA SER A 127 -13.22 -17.65 -1.04
C SER A 127 -12.04 -17.12 -0.24
N LEU A 128 -11.84 -17.58 1.01
CA LEU A 128 -10.70 -17.20 1.84
C LEU A 128 -9.39 -17.79 1.29
N ALA A 129 -9.41 -19.04 0.80
CA ALA A 129 -8.24 -19.69 0.22
C ALA A 129 -7.63 -18.92 -0.96
N GLY A 130 -8.42 -18.13 -1.68
CA GLY A 130 -7.96 -17.23 -2.75
C GLY A 130 -6.88 -16.24 -2.29
N MET A 131 -6.87 -15.83 -1.01
CA MET A 131 -5.83 -14.96 -0.45
C MET A 131 -4.42 -15.55 -0.51
N ARG A 132 -4.26 -16.88 -0.61
CA ARG A 132 -2.93 -17.52 -0.67
C ARG A 132 -2.12 -17.07 -1.87
N ALA A 133 -2.77 -16.93 -3.03
CA ALA A 133 -2.12 -16.46 -4.25
C ALA A 133 -1.64 -15.01 -4.09
N ASP A 134 -2.46 -14.15 -3.48
CA ASP A 134 -2.13 -12.75 -3.22
C ASP A 134 -0.96 -12.62 -2.21
N ILE A 135 -0.97 -13.43 -1.14
CA ILE A 135 0.12 -13.48 -0.16
C ILE A 135 1.42 -13.92 -0.84
N ALA A 136 1.37 -14.97 -1.67
CA ALA A 136 2.56 -15.46 -2.40
C ALA A 136 3.10 -14.41 -3.37
N ALA A 137 2.22 -13.72 -4.12
CA ALA A 137 2.61 -12.64 -5.02
C ALA A 137 3.22 -11.46 -4.26
N ALA A 138 2.64 -11.08 -3.11
CA ALA A 138 3.17 -10.02 -2.27
C ALA A 138 4.56 -10.37 -1.68
N ARG A 139 4.79 -11.64 -1.28
CA ARG A 139 6.11 -12.12 -0.84
C ARG A 139 7.14 -12.01 -1.97
N ALA A 140 6.81 -12.46 -3.17
CA ALA A 140 7.71 -12.35 -4.33
C ALA A 140 8.07 -10.89 -4.64
N ASN A 141 7.11 -9.97 -4.56
CA ASN A 141 7.36 -8.54 -4.73
C ASN A 141 8.27 -7.98 -3.62
N LEU A 142 8.12 -8.43 -2.39
CA LEU A 142 8.97 -8.03 -1.27
C LEU A 142 10.41 -8.53 -1.45
N ASP A 143 10.59 -9.78 -1.93
CA ASP A 143 11.91 -10.34 -2.25
C ASP A 143 12.62 -9.51 -3.34
N LEU A 144 11.88 -9.07 -4.36
CA LEU A 144 12.42 -8.16 -5.38
C LEU A 144 12.79 -6.79 -4.80
N ALA A 145 11.96 -6.26 -3.89
CA ALA A 145 12.25 -4.99 -3.23
C ALA A 145 13.53 -5.06 -2.37
N GLU A 146 13.76 -6.16 -1.67
CA GLU A 146 14.97 -6.39 -0.88
C GLU A 146 16.24 -6.45 -1.75
N LYS A 147 16.16 -7.09 -2.93
CA LYS A 147 17.29 -7.08 -3.87
C LYS A 147 17.64 -5.67 -4.34
N VAL A 148 16.63 -4.83 -4.57
CA VAL A 148 16.83 -3.42 -4.97
C VAL A 148 17.38 -2.58 -3.81
N MET A 149 17.07 -2.91 -2.57
CA MET A 149 17.53 -2.17 -1.38
C MET A 149 19.06 -2.01 -1.36
N ALA A 150 19.82 -3.04 -1.75
CA ALA A 150 21.27 -3.01 -1.81
C ALA A 150 21.83 -1.95 -2.78
N THR A 151 21.04 -1.49 -3.74
CA THR A 151 21.41 -0.43 -4.69
C THR A 151 21.12 0.99 -4.17
N ILE A 152 20.54 1.13 -2.98
CA ILE A 152 20.08 2.40 -2.39
C ILE A 152 20.63 2.53 -0.95
N PRO A 153 21.94 2.62 -0.75
CA PRO A 153 22.56 2.52 0.58
C PRO A 153 22.10 3.60 1.56
N HIS A 154 21.81 4.81 1.09
CA HIS A 154 21.31 5.91 1.93
C HIS A 154 19.90 5.67 2.50
N ARG A 155 19.12 4.72 1.94
CA ARG A 155 17.78 4.31 2.42
C ARG A 155 17.78 2.94 3.09
N GLU A 156 18.86 2.19 3.05
CA GLU A 156 18.92 0.79 3.49
C GLU A 156 18.35 0.59 4.89
N ARG A 157 18.72 1.41 5.86
CA ARG A 157 18.23 1.33 7.24
C ARG A 157 16.68 1.39 7.31
N TYR A 158 16.09 2.31 6.57
CA TYR A 158 14.63 2.53 6.56
C TYR A 158 13.91 1.43 5.79
N LEU A 159 14.44 1.04 4.63
CA LEU A 159 13.89 -0.02 3.81
C LEU A 159 13.90 -1.36 4.56
N ARG A 160 14.95 -1.66 5.32
CA ARG A 160 15.02 -2.86 6.16
C ARG A 160 13.87 -2.91 7.19
N LEU A 161 13.56 -1.80 7.85
CA LEU A 161 12.44 -1.72 8.78
C LEU A 161 11.08 -1.90 8.07
N ILE A 162 10.93 -1.29 6.89
CA ILE A 162 9.72 -1.40 6.07
C ILE A 162 9.53 -2.85 5.60
N HIS A 163 10.58 -3.50 5.08
CA HIS A 163 10.51 -4.87 4.59
C HIS A 163 10.21 -5.86 5.73
N ARG A 164 10.81 -5.66 6.91
CA ARG A 164 10.50 -6.46 8.09
C ARG A 164 9.02 -6.34 8.46
N TYR A 165 8.47 -5.13 8.52
CA TYR A 165 7.04 -4.92 8.75
C TYR A 165 6.18 -5.63 7.70
N GLY A 166 6.55 -5.56 6.42
CA GLY A 166 5.84 -6.25 5.35
C GLY A 166 5.84 -7.77 5.51
N ARG A 167 6.96 -8.37 5.89
CA ARG A 167 7.04 -9.81 6.18
C ARG A 167 6.15 -10.21 7.35
N GLU A 168 6.26 -9.50 8.46
CA GLU A 168 5.44 -9.76 9.65
C GLU A 168 3.93 -9.66 9.35
N LEU A 169 3.54 -8.68 8.49
CA LEU A 169 2.15 -8.52 8.04
C LEU A 169 1.69 -9.72 7.20
N LEU A 170 2.50 -10.18 6.24
CA LEU A 170 2.18 -11.35 5.41
C LEU A 170 2.14 -12.64 6.25
N ASP A 171 3.05 -12.81 7.19
CA ASP A 171 3.06 -13.95 8.12
C ASP A 171 1.81 -13.97 9.01
N MET A 172 1.37 -12.80 9.46
CA MET A 172 0.13 -12.66 10.23
C MET A 172 -1.09 -13.06 9.39
N HIS A 173 -1.17 -12.60 8.14
CA HIS A 173 -2.28 -12.97 7.25
C HIS A 173 -2.30 -14.48 6.95
N GLU A 174 -1.15 -15.09 6.72
CA GLU A 174 -1.05 -16.52 6.45
C GLU A 174 -1.44 -17.37 7.67
N ARG A 175 -0.98 -17.00 8.87
CA ARG A 175 -1.39 -17.68 10.10
C ARG A 175 -2.89 -17.57 10.32
N TRP A 176 -3.45 -16.36 10.20
CA TRP A 176 -4.88 -16.14 10.37
C TRP A 176 -5.71 -16.93 9.34
N LEU A 177 -5.28 -16.98 8.09
CA LEU A 177 -5.95 -17.75 7.03
C LEU A 177 -5.97 -19.27 7.38
N ASN A 178 -4.83 -19.81 7.84
CA ASN A 178 -4.74 -21.22 8.26
C ASN A 178 -5.66 -21.52 9.43
N GLU A 179 -5.74 -20.61 10.40
CA GLU A 179 -6.63 -20.74 11.56
C GLU A 179 -8.11 -20.69 11.13
N ALA A 180 -8.49 -19.73 10.28
CA ALA A 180 -9.84 -19.58 9.78
C ALA A 180 -10.29 -20.83 8.96
N GLU A 181 -9.45 -21.33 8.06
CA GLU A 181 -9.74 -22.54 7.29
C GLU A 181 -9.86 -23.77 8.18
N CYS A 182 -9.02 -23.87 9.20
CA CYS A 182 -9.08 -24.98 10.17
C CYS A 182 -10.39 -24.95 10.97
N GLU A 183 -10.81 -23.75 11.40
CA GLU A 183 -12.04 -23.57 12.16
C GLU A 183 -13.29 -23.87 11.33
N LEU A 184 -13.34 -23.39 10.08
CA LEU A 184 -14.44 -23.61 9.14
C LEU A 184 -14.59 -25.08 8.68
N ARG A 185 -13.56 -25.92 8.88
CA ARG A 185 -13.67 -27.38 8.64
C ARG A 185 -14.36 -28.13 9.77
N LYS A 186 -14.47 -27.53 10.96
CA LYS A 186 -15.12 -28.16 12.09
C LYS A 186 -16.65 -28.12 11.90
N PRO A 187 -17.35 -29.18 12.29
CA PRO A 187 -18.81 -29.15 12.21
C PRO A 187 -19.37 -28.05 13.13
N PRO A 188 -20.42 -27.30 12.68
CA PRO A 188 -21.01 -26.24 13.46
C PRO A 188 -21.47 -26.75 14.84
N THR A 189 -21.25 -25.95 15.86
CA THR A 189 -21.63 -26.29 17.24
C THR A 189 -23.13 -26.51 17.37
N ARG A 190 -23.56 -27.36 18.35
CA ARG A 190 -24.99 -27.64 18.59
C ARG A 190 -25.84 -26.38 18.79
N ALA A 191 -25.28 -25.32 19.36
CA ALA A 191 -25.96 -24.03 19.55
C ALA A 191 -26.21 -23.32 18.21
N ALA A 192 -25.24 -23.31 17.28
CA ALA A 192 -25.38 -22.71 15.97
C ALA A 192 -26.41 -23.42 15.06
N ARG A 193 -26.61 -24.73 15.24
CA ARG A 193 -27.63 -25.49 14.52
C ARG A 193 -29.06 -25.15 14.95
N ARG A 194 -29.26 -24.72 16.21
CA ARG A 194 -30.60 -24.36 16.73
C ARG A 194 -31.05 -22.95 16.33
N SER A 195 -30.15 -22.05 15.96
CA SER A 195 -30.51 -20.70 15.52
C SER A 195 -30.76 -20.59 14.00
N ARG A 196 -30.43 -21.65 13.23
CA ARG A 196 -30.69 -21.75 11.77
C ARG A 196 -31.98 -22.52 11.42
N ALA A 197 -32.65 -23.13 12.40
CA ALA A 197 -33.93 -23.83 12.27
C ALA A 197 -35.09 -22.94 12.75
#